data_00905d46d2e247e561315f5850930c16
#
_entry.id   00905d46d2e247e561315f5850930c16
#
_cell.length_a   1.000
_cell.length_b   1.000
_cell.length_c   1.000
_cell.angle_alpha   90.00
_cell.angle_beta   90.00
_cell.angle_gamma   90.00
#
_symmetry.space_group_name_H-M   'P 1'
#
loop_
_entity.id
_entity.type
_entity.pdbx_description
1 polymer ?
#
loop_
_entity_poly.entity_id
_entity_poly.type
_entity_poly.pdbx_seq_one_letter_code
_entity_poly.pdbx_strand_id
1 'polypeptide(L)'
;DGASVKGPVVVLGAGPAGVGAALMLAQSGKAAVEVLERAPRVGGNSGSFVLEGVHCDFGSHRLHPSTEPHLMEMIKEAVGPDLLWRPRHGRIRLKGRWIHFPLKPVDLLLRLPKGFTLQLLWDAATKPFRRAGAGEPTFASVLHQGLGPAMCENFYYPYMRKLWALPPEELAVALATRRVSGSSIGKILKKILSQVPGFKKPRTGGFYYPRKGFGQISDSLRSAAEKLGADFTLEASVTGIEHEGG
;
A
#
# COMPACT_ATOMS: atom_id res chain seq x y z
N ASP A 1 -1.78 36.51 -11.89
CA ASP A 1 -0.38 37.01 -11.72
C ASP A 1 0.35 36.06 -10.76
N GLY A 2 0.99 35.05 -11.31
CA GLY A 2 1.82 34.15 -10.52
C GLY A 2 3.24 34.70 -10.44
N ALA A 3 3.70 35.04 -9.26
CA ALA A 3 5.08 35.48 -9.03
C ALA A 3 6.05 34.45 -9.61
N SER A 4 6.91 34.90 -10.51
CA SER A 4 8.05 34.09 -10.99
C SER A 4 8.99 33.81 -9.81
N VAL A 5 9.31 32.57 -9.54
CA VAL A 5 10.30 32.23 -8.52
C VAL A 5 11.66 32.69 -9.01
N LYS A 6 12.34 33.55 -8.23
CA LYS A 6 13.70 33.97 -8.56
C LYS A 6 14.68 32.87 -8.26
N GLY A 7 15.17 32.22 -9.31
CA GLY A 7 16.14 31.09 -9.20
C GLY A 7 15.53 29.71 -9.42
N PRO A 8 16.36 28.65 -9.45
CA PRO A 8 15.90 27.29 -9.61
C PRO A 8 15.18 26.78 -8.35
N VAL A 9 14.18 25.91 -8.55
CA VAL A 9 13.58 25.16 -7.46
C VAL A 9 14.34 23.84 -7.32
N VAL A 10 14.97 23.64 -6.17
CA VAL A 10 15.72 22.42 -5.89
C VAL A 10 14.83 21.44 -5.10
N VAL A 11 14.65 20.23 -5.61
CA VAL A 11 13.89 19.14 -4.97
C VAL A 11 14.87 18.16 -4.35
N LEU A 12 14.79 17.94 -3.05
CA LEU A 12 15.66 17.03 -2.32
C LEU A 12 15.03 15.66 -2.21
N GLY A 13 15.59 14.70 -2.94
CA GLY A 13 15.16 13.31 -3.04
C GLY A 13 14.24 13.03 -4.24
N ALA A 14 14.59 12.01 -5.02
CA ALA A 14 13.82 11.53 -6.18
C ALA A 14 12.94 10.29 -5.85
N GLY A 15 12.36 10.25 -4.64
CA GLY A 15 11.25 9.34 -4.35
C GLY A 15 10.00 9.74 -5.14
N PRO A 16 8.87 8.98 -5.07
CA PRO A 16 7.65 9.29 -5.84
C PRO A 16 7.15 10.72 -5.65
N ALA A 17 7.26 11.25 -4.43
CA ALA A 17 6.86 12.62 -4.13
C ALA A 17 7.76 13.66 -4.83
N GLY A 18 9.09 13.48 -4.76
CA GLY A 18 10.04 14.39 -5.39
C GLY A 18 9.96 14.36 -6.91
N VAL A 19 9.86 13.17 -7.51
CA VAL A 19 9.68 13.04 -8.97
C VAL A 19 8.35 13.65 -9.42
N GLY A 20 7.26 13.43 -8.65
CA GLY A 20 5.96 14.05 -8.92
C GLY A 20 6.02 15.59 -8.82
N ALA A 21 6.68 16.11 -7.78
CA ALA A 21 6.87 17.55 -7.61
C ALA A 21 7.69 18.15 -8.78
N ALA A 22 8.77 17.47 -9.17
CA ALA A 22 9.60 17.91 -10.30
C ALA A 22 8.79 17.98 -11.61
N LEU A 23 7.97 16.96 -11.89
CA LEU A 23 7.12 16.97 -13.08
C LEU A 23 6.11 18.12 -13.04
N MET A 24 5.41 18.30 -11.92
CA MET A 24 4.42 19.39 -11.77
C MET A 24 5.05 20.78 -11.89
N LEU A 25 6.22 20.98 -11.31
CA LEU A 25 6.96 22.23 -11.41
C LEU A 25 7.43 22.49 -12.85
N ALA A 26 8.00 21.49 -13.52
CA ALA A 26 8.42 21.60 -14.91
C ALA A 26 7.24 21.90 -15.85
N GLN A 27 6.09 21.26 -15.64
CA GLN A 27 4.85 21.55 -16.38
C GLN A 27 4.38 23.00 -16.20
N SER A 28 4.61 23.58 -15.01
CA SER A 28 4.22 24.98 -14.76
C SER A 28 5.02 26.00 -15.54
N GLY A 29 6.25 25.67 -15.95
CA GLY A 29 7.18 26.56 -16.67
C GLY A 29 7.62 27.79 -15.87
N LYS A 30 7.37 27.84 -14.54
CA LYS A 30 7.60 29.05 -13.71
C LYS A 30 9.01 29.14 -13.14
N ALA A 31 9.75 28.05 -13.10
CA ALA A 31 11.13 27.99 -12.60
C ALA A 31 11.89 26.82 -13.24
N ALA A 32 13.22 26.93 -13.30
CA ALA A 32 14.07 25.78 -13.55
C ALA A 32 13.95 24.81 -12.38
N VAL A 33 13.99 23.52 -12.66
CA VAL A 33 13.81 22.45 -11.65
C VAL A 33 15.05 21.57 -11.63
N GLU A 34 15.65 21.44 -10.45
CA GLU A 34 16.76 20.55 -10.20
C GLU A 34 16.36 19.55 -9.11
N VAL A 35 16.66 18.26 -9.31
CA VAL A 35 16.38 17.20 -8.35
C VAL A 35 17.67 16.53 -7.92
N LEU A 36 17.97 16.53 -6.62
CA LEU A 36 19.14 15.88 -6.05
C LEU A 36 18.74 14.57 -5.37
N GLU A 37 19.30 13.44 -5.79
CA GLU A 37 19.01 12.13 -5.22
C GLU A 37 20.31 11.42 -4.82
N ARG A 38 20.39 10.94 -3.58
CA ARG A 38 21.58 10.23 -3.07
C ARG A 38 21.79 8.84 -3.67
N ALA A 39 20.71 8.19 -4.10
CA ALA A 39 20.78 6.85 -4.70
C ALA A 39 21.13 6.92 -6.20
N PRO A 40 21.67 5.84 -6.79
CA PRO A 40 21.93 5.78 -8.24
C PRO A 40 20.65 5.61 -9.08
N ARG A 41 19.46 5.76 -8.47
CA ARG A 41 18.17 5.57 -9.12
C ARG A 41 17.07 6.39 -8.44
N VAL A 42 16.01 6.68 -9.19
CA VAL A 42 14.79 7.29 -8.66
C VAL A 42 13.83 6.25 -8.05
N GLY A 43 12.74 6.72 -7.43
CA GLY A 43 11.64 5.89 -6.92
C GLY A 43 11.74 5.55 -5.43
N GLY A 44 12.89 5.78 -4.78
CA GLY A 44 13.03 5.52 -3.34
C GLY A 44 12.54 4.10 -2.96
N ASN A 45 11.71 4.00 -1.92
CA ASN A 45 11.16 2.72 -1.47
C ASN A 45 10.17 2.06 -2.45
N SER A 46 9.59 2.81 -3.39
CA SER A 46 8.72 2.27 -4.44
C SER A 46 9.46 1.91 -5.72
N GLY A 47 10.79 2.02 -5.70
CA GLY A 47 11.64 1.59 -6.80
C GLY A 47 11.65 0.06 -7.00
N SER A 48 12.20 -0.34 -8.13
CA SER A 48 12.41 -1.75 -8.49
C SER A 48 13.89 -2.00 -8.79
N PHE A 49 14.28 -3.25 -8.78
CA PHE A 49 15.61 -3.72 -9.17
C PHE A 49 15.48 -4.98 -10.04
N VAL A 50 16.53 -5.33 -10.75
CA VAL A 50 16.58 -6.54 -11.55
C VAL A 50 17.43 -7.58 -10.85
N LEU A 51 16.88 -8.78 -10.66
CA LEU A 51 17.60 -9.93 -10.15
C LEU A 51 17.43 -11.08 -11.15
N GLU A 52 18.53 -11.58 -11.71
CA GLU A 52 18.54 -12.68 -12.70
C GLU A 52 17.55 -12.46 -13.86
N GLY A 53 17.44 -11.22 -14.35
CA GLY A 53 16.54 -10.85 -15.46
C GLY A 53 15.07 -10.64 -15.04
N VAL A 54 14.75 -10.80 -13.75
CA VAL A 54 13.40 -10.57 -13.21
C VAL A 54 13.33 -9.22 -12.51
N HIS A 55 12.30 -8.43 -12.83
CA HIS A 55 12.02 -7.18 -12.12
C HIS A 55 11.40 -7.47 -10.75
N CYS A 56 12.05 -7.02 -9.70
CA CYS A 56 11.63 -7.17 -8.32
C CYS A 56 11.42 -5.78 -7.70
N ASP A 57 10.38 -5.64 -6.87
CA ASP A 57 10.14 -4.40 -6.12
C ASP A 57 10.76 -4.47 -4.73
N PHE A 58 11.17 -3.31 -4.18
CA PHE A 58 11.61 -3.22 -2.78
C PHE A 58 10.50 -3.49 -1.77
N GLY A 59 9.25 -3.46 -2.20
CA GLY A 59 8.09 -3.72 -1.37
C GLY A 59 6.89 -4.23 -2.17
N SER A 60 5.83 -4.64 -1.49
CA SER A 60 4.59 -5.10 -2.14
C SER A 60 3.74 -3.92 -2.58
N HIS A 61 4.15 -3.25 -3.65
CA HIS A 61 3.47 -2.07 -4.18
C HIS A 61 2.36 -2.45 -5.17
N ARG A 62 1.31 -1.63 -5.22
CA ARG A 62 0.16 -1.79 -6.13
C ARG A 62 -0.51 -0.45 -6.34
N LEU A 63 -0.68 -0.01 -7.56
CA LEU A 63 -1.44 1.18 -7.86
C LEU A 63 -2.94 0.85 -7.80
N HIS A 64 -3.62 1.42 -6.82
CA HIS A 64 -5.03 1.13 -6.59
C HIS A 64 -5.92 1.89 -7.56
N PRO A 65 -7.02 1.31 -8.08
CA PRO A 65 -7.94 1.99 -9.01
C PRO A 65 -8.62 3.23 -8.44
N SER A 66 -8.68 3.36 -7.10
CA SER A 66 -9.20 4.55 -6.41
C SER A 66 -8.12 5.58 -6.11
N THR A 67 -6.95 5.49 -6.73
CA THR A 67 -6.01 6.60 -6.76
C THR A 67 -6.71 7.83 -7.31
N GLU A 68 -6.36 9.01 -6.81
CA GLU A 68 -6.94 10.28 -7.22
C GLU A 68 -6.91 10.36 -8.77
N PRO A 69 -8.03 10.77 -9.43
CA PRO A 69 -8.18 10.68 -10.88
C PRO A 69 -7.07 11.38 -11.66
N HIS A 70 -6.71 12.58 -11.28
CA HIS A 70 -5.65 13.34 -11.95
C HIS A 70 -4.28 12.65 -11.87
N LEU A 71 -3.93 12.10 -10.69
CA LEU A 71 -2.69 11.32 -10.52
C LEU A 71 -2.73 10.02 -11.35
N MET A 72 -3.90 9.39 -11.43
CA MET A 72 -4.06 8.19 -12.24
C MET A 72 -3.87 8.48 -13.73
N GLU A 73 -4.39 9.59 -14.23
CA GLU A 73 -4.23 10.00 -15.62
C GLU A 73 -2.77 10.32 -15.92
N MET A 74 -2.11 11.12 -15.09
CA MET A 74 -0.69 11.42 -15.21
C MET A 74 0.19 10.16 -15.26
N ILE A 75 -0.09 9.19 -14.39
CA ILE A 75 0.65 7.92 -14.37
C ILE A 75 0.36 7.08 -15.62
N LYS A 76 -0.90 7.03 -16.08
CA LYS A 76 -1.28 6.32 -17.31
C LYS A 76 -0.62 6.91 -18.54
N GLU A 77 -0.57 8.22 -18.63
CA GLU A 77 0.09 8.93 -19.71
C GLU A 77 1.59 8.68 -19.73
N ALA A 78 2.25 8.80 -18.57
CA ALA A 78 3.69 8.60 -18.47
C ALA A 78 4.13 7.15 -18.73
N VAL A 79 3.43 6.16 -18.17
CA VAL A 79 3.78 4.73 -18.30
C VAL A 79 3.24 4.11 -19.58
N GLY A 80 2.12 4.61 -20.10
CA GLY A 80 1.50 4.16 -21.33
C GLY A 80 1.04 2.69 -21.29
N PRO A 81 1.24 1.93 -22.39
CA PRO A 81 0.74 0.56 -22.54
C PRO A 81 1.38 -0.45 -21.58
N ASP A 82 2.47 -0.09 -20.94
CA ASP A 82 3.13 -0.93 -19.93
C ASP A 82 2.40 -0.94 -18.59
N LEU A 83 1.45 -0.04 -18.36
CA LEU A 83 0.62 -0.05 -17.15
C LEU A 83 -0.49 -1.09 -17.27
N LEU A 84 -0.26 -2.26 -16.74
CA LEU A 84 -1.12 -3.43 -16.92
C LEU A 84 -2.16 -3.53 -15.79
N TRP A 85 -3.39 -3.89 -16.15
CA TRP A 85 -4.38 -4.31 -15.15
C TRP A 85 -4.10 -5.73 -14.68
N ARG A 86 -4.01 -5.94 -13.37
CA ARG A 86 -3.73 -7.24 -12.75
C ARG A 86 -4.82 -7.62 -11.75
N PRO A 87 -5.32 -8.86 -11.78
CA PRO A 87 -6.26 -9.35 -10.78
C PRO A 87 -5.55 -9.60 -9.45
N ARG A 88 -6.28 -9.45 -8.35
CA ARG A 88 -5.78 -9.74 -7.00
C ARG A 88 -5.73 -11.23 -6.73
N HIS A 89 -4.54 -11.80 -6.65
CA HIS A 89 -4.28 -13.20 -6.29
C HIS A 89 -3.36 -13.32 -5.07
N GLY A 90 -3.61 -12.50 -4.05
CA GLY A 90 -2.85 -12.58 -2.80
C GLY A 90 -3.09 -13.91 -2.09
N ARG A 91 -2.03 -14.50 -1.54
CA ARG A 91 -2.09 -15.64 -0.62
C ARG A 91 -1.21 -15.37 0.58
N ILE A 92 -1.62 -15.90 1.73
CA ILE A 92 -0.83 -15.89 2.97
C ILE A 92 -0.68 -17.31 3.49
N ARG A 93 0.43 -17.57 4.18
CA ARG A 93 0.64 -18.85 4.87
C ARG A 93 0.20 -18.68 6.32
N LEU A 94 -0.87 -19.39 6.70
CA LEU A 94 -1.41 -19.38 8.07
C LEU A 94 -1.51 -20.83 8.56
N LYS A 95 -0.97 -21.13 9.75
CA LYS A 95 -0.93 -22.49 10.32
C LYS A 95 -0.41 -23.54 9.33
N GLY A 96 0.64 -23.18 8.57
CA GLY A 96 1.24 -24.07 7.57
C GLY A 96 0.45 -24.24 6.26
N ARG A 97 -0.71 -23.61 6.12
CA ARG A 97 -1.58 -23.71 4.94
C ARG A 97 -1.63 -22.41 4.14
N TRP A 98 -1.68 -22.53 2.82
CA TRP A 98 -1.87 -21.39 1.91
C TRP A 98 -3.35 -21.07 1.79
N ILE A 99 -3.73 -19.84 2.18
CA ILE A 99 -5.10 -19.33 2.08
C ILE A 99 -5.12 -18.03 1.28
N HIS A 100 -6.26 -17.69 0.69
CA HIS A 100 -6.41 -16.46 -0.08
C HIS A 100 -6.36 -15.22 0.82
N PHE A 101 -5.79 -14.15 0.30
CA PHE A 101 -5.82 -12.84 0.92
C PHE A 101 -6.40 -11.80 -0.07
N PRO A 102 -7.42 -11.02 0.28
CA PRO A 102 -8.13 -10.97 1.58
C PRO A 102 -8.77 -12.30 1.98
N LEU A 103 -8.87 -12.54 3.29
CA LEU A 103 -9.34 -13.80 3.84
C LEU A 103 -10.74 -14.17 3.31
N LYS A 104 -10.87 -15.38 2.78
CA LYS A 104 -12.15 -15.94 2.33
C LYS A 104 -12.68 -16.87 3.41
N PRO A 105 -13.95 -16.71 3.85
CA PRO A 105 -14.54 -17.58 4.88
C PRO A 105 -14.45 -19.08 4.54
N VAL A 106 -14.66 -19.43 3.28
CA VAL A 106 -14.55 -20.82 2.80
C VAL A 106 -13.14 -21.39 2.99
N ASP A 107 -12.10 -20.61 2.71
CA ASP A 107 -10.71 -21.04 2.95
C ASP A 107 -10.44 -21.27 4.45
N LEU A 108 -10.99 -20.39 5.31
CA LEU A 108 -10.84 -20.51 6.76
C LEU A 108 -11.49 -21.80 7.28
N LEU A 109 -12.64 -22.18 6.70
CA LEU A 109 -13.36 -23.37 7.10
C LEU A 109 -12.75 -24.67 6.54
N LEU A 110 -12.32 -24.67 5.26
CA LEU A 110 -11.94 -25.89 4.56
C LEU A 110 -10.43 -26.15 4.54
N ARG A 111 -9.61 -25.11 4.62
CA ARG A 111 -8.14 -25.24 4.45
C ARG A 111 -7.36 -25.18 5.74
N LEU A 112 -7.92 -24.61 6.80
CA LEU A 112 -7.24 -24.52 8.08
C LEU A 112 -7.42 -25.78 8.93
N PRO A 113 -6.53 -26.04 9.91
CA PRO A 113 -6.70 -27.12 10.87
C PRO A 113 -8.05 -27.01 11.58
N LYS A 114 -8.77 -28.14 11.71
CA LYS A 114 -10.13 -28.20 12.27
C LYS A 114 -10.24 -27.52 13.65
N GLY A 115 -9.26 -27.75 14.54
CA GLY A 115 -9.22 -27.12 15.86
C GLY A 115 -9.14 -25.61 15.80
N PHE A 116 -8.35 -25.05 14.88
CA PHE A 116 -8.28 -23.61 14.70
C PHE A 116 -9.57 -23.05 14.07
N THR A 117 -10.17 -23.77 13.13
CA THR A 117 -11.47 -23.41 12.56
C THR A 117 -12.57 -23.37 13.64
N LEU A 118 -12.60 -24.33 14.55
CA LEU A 118 -13.53 -24.35 15.68
C LEU A 118 -13.32 -23.15 16.60
N GLN A 119 -12.09 -22.78 16.90
CA GLN A 119 -11.79 -21.56 17.67
C GLN A 119 -12.31 -20.31 16.96
N LEU A 120 -12.15 -20.19 15.64
CA LEU A 120 -12.67 -19.06 14.88
C LEU A 120 -14.20 -19.00 14.91
N LEU A 121 -14.89 -20.14 14.83
CA LEU A 121 -16.35 -20.21 14.93
C LEU A 121 -16.83 -19.84 16.34
N TRP A 122 -16.14 -20.33 17.36
CA TRP A 122 -16.40 -19.97 18.76
C TRP A 122 -16.23 -18.46 18.99
N ASP A 123 -15.14 -17.91 18.48
CA ASP A 123 -14.87 -16.47 18.53
C ASP A 123 -15.96 -15.65 17.82
N ALA A 124 -16.45 -16.14 16.70
CA ALA A 124 -17.55 -15.49 15.98
C ALA A 124 -18.86 -15.57 16.74
N ALA A 125 -19.19 -16.69 17.35
CA ALA A 125 -20.41 -16.93 18.14
C ALA A 125 -20.41 -16.08 19.44
N THR A 126 -19.26 -15.96 20.09
CA THR A 126 -19.12 -15.23 21.35
C THR A 126 -18.92 -13.72 21.15
N LYS A 127 -18.76 -13.26 19.92
CA LYS A 127 -18.53 -11.84 19.60
C LYS A 127 -19.57 -10.88 20.24
N PRO A 128 -20.91 -11.16 20.22
CA PRO A 128 -21.91 -10.27 20.83
C PRO A 128 -21.74 -10.09 22.34
N PHE A 129 -21.10 -11.06 23.01
CA PHE A 129 -20.91 -11.07 24.47
C PHE A 129 -19.55 -10.50 24.89
N ARG A 130 -18.68 -10.14 23.94
CA ARG A 130 -17.40 -9.53 24.27
C ARG A 130 -17.59 -8.08 24.69
N ARG A 131 -17.23 -7.80 25.94
CA ARG A 131 -17.24 -6.43 26.46
C ARG A 131 -15.94 -5.73 26.04
N ALA A 132 -16.03 -4.42 25.81
CA ALA A 132 -14.84 -3.58 25.71
C ALA A 132 -14.13 -3.61 27.08
N GLY A 133 -12.82 -3.73 27.07
CA GLY A 133 -12.03 -3.61 28.29
C GLY A 133 -12.20 -2.24 28.94
N ALA A 134 -12.02 -2.16 30.26
CA ALA A 134 -11.96 -0.89 30.98
C ALA A 134 -10.64 -0.20 30.58
N GLY A 135 -10.72 1.02 30.04
CA GLY A 135 -9.57 1.83 29.64
C GLY A 135 -9.68 2.37 28.22
N GLU A 136 -8.69 3.15 27.83
CA GLU A 136 -8.63 3.68 26.46
C GLU A 136 -8.45 2.55 25.44
N PRO A 137 -9.15 2.62 24.29
CA PRO A 137 -9.04 1.59 23.27
C PRO A 137 -7.63 1.60 22.67
N THR A 138 -7.03 0.41 22.55
CA THR A 138 -5.76 0.19 21.85
C THR A 138 -6.02 -0.54 20.53
N PHE A 139 -5.02 -0.57 19.64
CA PHE A 139 -5.10 -1.39 18.44
C PHE A 139 -5.42 -2.85 18.78
N ALA A 140 -4.75 -3.41 19.79
CA ALA A 140 -4.96 -4.78 20.24
C ALA A 140 -6.38 -5.03 20.71
N SER A 141 -6.92 -4.16 21.59
CA SER A 141 -8.27 -4.31 22.16
C SER A 141 -9.37 -4.22 21.11
N VAL A 142 -9.25 -3.29 20.15
CA VAL A 142 -10.21 -3.14 19.04
C VAL A 142 -10.20 -4.35 18.11
N LEU A 143 -9.02 -4.88 17.77
CA LEU A 143 -8.93 -6.11 16.96
C LEU A 143 -9.48 -7.32 17.71
N HIS A 144 -9.13 -7.48 18.98
CA HIS A 144 -9.60 -8.59 19.81
C HIS A 144 -11.11 -8.60 19.93
N GLN A 145 -11.72 -7.45 20.17
CA GLN A 145 -13.18 -7.31 20.21
C GLN A 145 -13.83 -7.63 18.86
N GLY A 146 -13.24 -7.14 17.78
CA GLY A 146 -13.79 -7.27 16.41
C GLY A 146 -13.64 -8.64 15.79
N LEU A 147 -12.48 -9.28 15.96
CA LEU A 147 -12.07 -10.50 15.24
C LEU A 147 -11.94 -11.73 16.14
N GLY A 148 -11.72 -11.53 17.43
CA GLY A 148 -11.53 -12.59 18.42
C GLY A 148 -10.08 -12.99 18.67
N PRO A 149 -9.82 -13.64 19.81
CA PRO A 149 -8.47 -14.01 20.24
C PRO A 149 -7.76 -14.92 19.24
N ALA A 150 -8.44 -15.96 18.72
CA ALA A 150 -7.80 -16.89 17.80
C ALA A 150 -7.20 -16.22 16.56
N MET A 151 -7.91 -15.29 15.92
CA MET A 151 -7.40 -14.56 14.76
C MET A 151 -6.31 -13.54 15.15
N CYS A 152 -6.48 -12.87 16.29
CA CYS A 152 -5.52 -11.88 16.77
C CYS A 152 -4.16 -12.53 17.10
N GLU A 153 -4.16 -13.55 17.92
CA GLU A 153 -2.94 -14.21 18.40
C GLU A 153 -2.19 -14.96 17.30
N ASN A 154 -2.93 -15.60 16.39
CA ASN A 154 -2.31 -16.46 15.38
C ASN A 154 -2.00 -15.77 14.05
N PHE A 155 -2.56 -14.57 13.80
CA PHE A 155 -2.33 -13.86 12.56
C PHE A 155 -1.98 -12.39 12.76
N TYR A 156 -2.90 -11.59 13.37
CA TYR A 156 -2.71 -10.14 13.36
C TYR A 156 -1.55 -9.68 14.26
N TYR A 157 -1.44 -10.18 15.47
CA TYR A 157 -0.38 -9.74 16.39
C TYR A 157 1.03 -10.12 15.90
N PRO A 158 1.29 -11.37 15.47
CA PRO A 158 2.58 -11.71 14.86
C PRO A 158 2.88 -10.91 13.61
N TYR A 159 1.86 -10.66 12.78
CA TYR A 159 2.02 -9.88 11.56
C TYR A 159 2.34 -8.41 11.87
N MET A 160 1.68 -7.80 12.84
CA MET A 160 1.93 -6.41 13.24
C MET A 160 3.32 -6.25 13.86
N ARG A 161 3.72 -7.15 14.76
CA ARG A 161 5.08 -7.15 15.32
C ARG A 161 6.15 -7.24 14.22
N LYS A 162 5.93 -8.08 13.23
CA LYS A 162 6.85 -8.21 12.08
C LYS A 162 6.88 -6.94 11.22
N LEU A 163 5.75 -6.27 11.04
CA LEU A 163 5.63 -5.12 10.15
C LEU A 163 6.12 -3.82 10.79
N TRP A 164 5.83 -3.61 12.07
CA TRP A 164 6.08 -2.36 12.78
C TRP A 164 7.18 -2.45 13.83
N ALA A 165 7.67 -3.65 14.12
CA ALA A 165 8.62 -3.94 15.22
C ALA A 165 8.14 -3.44 16.58
N LEU A 166 6.82 -3.25 16.76
CA LEU A 166 6.17 -2.79 17.98
C LEU A 166 5.11 -3.79 18.45
N PRO A 167 4.85 -3.88 19.76
CA PRO A 167 3.74 -4.65 20.29
C PRO A 167 2.39 -4.05 19.83
N PRO A 168 1.36 -4.88 19.60
CA PRO A 168 0.06 -4.42 19.12
C PRO A 168 -0.63 -3.40 20.03
N GLU A 169 -0.29 -3.41 21.32
CA GLU A 169 -0.83 -2.52 22.36
C GLU A 169 -0.37 -1.07 22.17
N GLU A 170 0.80 -0.87 21.57
CA GLU A 170 1.41 0.44 21.31
C GLU A 170 1.02 1.04 19.95
N LEU A 171 0.32 0.27 19.10
CA LEU A 171 -0.09 0.74 17.78
C LEU A 171 -1.34 1.62 17.86
N ALA A 172 -1.40 2.63 17.00
CA ALA A 172 -2.53 3.55 16.91
C ALA A 172 -3.85 2.83 16.56
N VAL A 173 -4.92 3.17 17.26
CA VAL A 173 -6.27 2.62 17.06
C VAL A 173 -6.77 2.77 15.62
N ALA A 174 -6.43 3.86 14.95
CA ALA A 174 -6.79 4.13 13.56
C ALA A 174 -6.37 3.01 12.60
N LEU A 175 -5.28 2.28 12.90
CA LEU A 175 -4.85 1.12 12.12
C LEU A 175 -5.79 -0.09 12.28
N ALA A 176 -6.45 -0.23 13.44
CA ALA A 176 -7.40 -1.30 13.73
C ALA A 176 -8.75 -1.06 13.07
N THR A 177 -9.29 0.15 13.15
CA THR A 177 -10.64 0.49 12.66
C THR A 177 -10.79 0.22 11.16
N ARG A 178 -9.78 0.49 10.36
CA ARG A 178 -9.74 0.17 8.92
C ARG A 178 -9.81 -1.34 8.63
N ARG A 179 -9.36 -2.20 9.55
CA ARG A 179 -9.34 -3.66 9.40
C ARG A 179 -10.60 -4.33 9.93
N VAL A 180 -11.18 -3.78 10.98
CA VAL A 180 -12.39 -4.35 11.65
C VAL A 180 -13.68 -3.94 10.96
N SER A 181 -13.76 -2.74 10.36
CA SER A 181 -14.95 -2.21 9.69
C SER A 181 -15.48 -3.09 8.54
N GLY A 182 -14.67 -4.02 8.03
CA GLY A 182 -15.06 -5.01 7.02
C GLY A 182 -15.71 -6.28 7.56
N SER A 183 -15.78 -6.51 8.88
CA SER A 183 -16.09 -7.79 9.51
C SER A 183 -17.56 -7.97 9.98
N SER A 184 -18.52 -7.23 9.44
CA SER A 184 -19.95 -7.44 9.73
C SER A 184 -20.40 -8.83 9.25
N ILE A 185 -21.07 -9.61 10.14
CA ILE A 185 -21.59 -10.94 9.85
C ILE A 185 -22.47 -10.94 8.58
N GLY A 186 -23.29 -9.90 8.39
CA GLY A 186 -24.10 -9.74 7.18
C GLY A 186 -23.27 -9.60 5.90
N LYS A 187 -22.13 -8.89 5.95
CA LYS A 187 -21.22 -8.80 4.81
C LYS A 187 -20.50 -10.13 4.54
N ILE A 188 -20.18 -10.90 5.59
CA ILE A 188 -19.58 -12.23 5.47
C ILE A 188 -20.56 -13.21 4.85
N LEU A 189 -21.82 -13.25 5.35
CA LEU A 189 -22.90 -14.08 4.78
C LEU A 189 -23.17 -13.72 3.30
N LYS A 190 -23.31 -12.44 2.99
CA LYS A 190 -23.48 -11.96 1.60
C LYS A 190 -22.32 -12.38 0.70
N LYS A 191 -21.10 -12.40 1.24
CA LYS A 191 -19.90 -12.82 0.53
C LYS A 191 -19.80 -14.35 0.36
N ILE A 192 -20.35 -15.12 1.29
CA ILE A 192 -20.49 -16.60 1.16
C ILE A 192 -21.54 -16.91 0.09
N LEU A 193 -22.71 -16.30 0.16
CA LEU A 193 -23.79 -16.47 -0.82
C LEU A 193 -23.37 -16.06 -2.24
N SER A 194 -22.55 -15.02 -2.38
CA SER A 194 -22.02 -14.59 -3.68
C SER A 194 -20.99 -15.55 -4.32
N GLN A 195 -20.57 -16.60 -3.60
CA GLN A 195 -19.68 -17.64 -4.12
C GLN A 195 -20.44 -18.87 -4.65
N VAL A 196 -21.77 -18.91 -4.46
CA VAL A 196 -22.62 -19.97 -5.04
C VAL A 196 -22.76 -19.74 -6.54
N PRO A 197 -22.61 -20.80 -7.38
CA PRO A 197 -22.85 -20.70 -8.83
C PRO A 197 -24.25 -20.15 -9.10
N GLY A 198 -24.35 -19.13 -9.97
CA GLY A 198 -25.61 -18.43 -10.27
C GLY A 198 -25.74 -17.03 -9.67
N PHE A 199 -25.00 -16.69 -8.62
CA PHE A 199 -24.91 -15.31 -8.14
C PHE A 199 -23.78 -14.54 -8.85
N LYS A 200 -24.03 -13.30 -9.27
CA LYS A 200 -23.01 -12.43 -9.90
C LYS A 200 -21.81 -12.34 -8.96
N LYS A 201 -20.68 -12.91 -9.39
CA LYS A 201 -19.41 -12.74 -8.68
C LYS A 201 -19.11 -11.24 -8.66
N PRO A 202 -18.90 -10.64 -7.47
CA PRO A 202 -18.36 -9.29 -7.44
C PRO A 202 -17.03 -9.34 -8.22
N ARG A 203 -16.81 -8.38 -9.12
CA ARG A 203 -15.52 -8.26 -9.82
C ARG A 203 -14.45 -8.27 -8.75
N THR A 204 -13.65 -9.33 -8.72
CA THR A 204 -12.50 -9.42 -7.82
C THR A 204 -11.64 -8.21 -8.10
N GLY A 205 -11.46 -7.34 -7.11
CA GLY A 205 -10.74 -6.10 -7.26
C GLY A 205 -9.38 -6.36 -7.89
N GLY A 206 -9.01 -5.56 -8.86
CA GLY A 206 -7.69 -5.56 -9.48
C GLY A 206 -6.88 -4.35 -9.03
N PHE A 207 -5.73 -4.19 -9.61
CA PHE A 207 -4.82 -3.07 -9.44
C PHE A 207 -4.03 -2.86 -10.73
N TYR A 208 -3.49 -1.66 -10.89
CA TYR A 208 -2.54 -1.40 -11.96
C TYR A 208 -1.13 -1.73 -11.51
N TYR A 209 -0.35 -2.28 -12.43
CA TYR A 209 1.03 -2.67 -12.18
C TYR A 209 1.86 -2.56 -13.45
N PRO A 210 2.97 -1.82 -13.44
CA PRO A 210 3.82 -1.68 -14.61
C PRO A 210 4.53 -2.97 -14.98
N ARG A 211 4.83 -3.16 -16.26
CA ARG A 211 5.47 -4.37 -16.79
C ARG A 211 6.87 -4.62 -16.21
N LYS A 212 7.63 -3.56 -15.97
CA LYS A 212 9.01 -3.61 -15.48
C LYS A 212 9.14 -3.37 -13.96
N GLY A 213 8.08 -3.66 -13.18
CA GLY A 213 8.04 -3.41 -11.75
C GLY A 213 7.46 -2.04 -11.42
N PHE A 214 7.16 -1.84 -10.13
CA PHE A 214 6.46 -0.62 -9.67
C PHE A 214 7.30 0.65 -9.84
N GLY A 215 8.64 0.53 -9.78
CA GLY A 215 9.59 1.62 -9.99
C GLY A 215 9.47 2.27 -11.36
N GLN A 216 8.98 1.54 -12.37
CA GLN A 216 8.76 2.09 -13.72
C GLN A 216 7.86 3.33 -13.70
N ILE A 217 6.98 3.50 -12.71
CA ILE A 217 6.18 4.73 -12.55
C ILE A 217 7.10 5.93 -12.34
N SER A 218 8.01 5.83 -11.37
CA SER A 218 8.95 6.92 -11.07
C SER A 218 9.92 7.18 -12.22
N ASP A 219 10.40 6.13 -12.90
CA ASP A 219 11.27 6.26 -14.07
C ASP A 219 10.56 7.01 -15.21
N SER A 220 9.29 6.66 -15.46
CA SER A 220 8.48 7.29 -16.51
C SER A 220 8.14 8.75 -16.21
N LEU A 221 7.80 9.05 -14.95
CA LEU A 221 7.53 10.42 -14.49
C LEU A 221 8.82 11.28 -14.55
N ARG A 222 9.97 10.72 -14.16
CA ARG A 222 11.28 11.36 -14.34
C ARG A 222 11.50 11.72 -15.81
N SER A 223 11.38 10.74 -16.70
CA SER A 223 11.57 10.97 -18.13
C SER A 223 10.62 12.02 -18.71
N ALA A 224 9.39 12.10 -18.18
CA ALA A 224 8.45 13.16 -18.57
C ALA A 224 8.91 14.53 -18.06
N ALA A 225 9.42 14.62 -16.82
CA ALA A 225 9.94 15.86 -16.26
C ALA A 225 11.20 16.36 -16.98
N GLU A 226 12.13 15.44 -17.31
CA GLU A 226 13.36 15.75 -18.08
C GLU A 226 13.04 16.30 -19.47
N LYS A 227 12.03 15.78 -20.14
CA LYS A 227 11.54 16.30 -21.44
C LYS A 227 11.02 17.74 -21.35
N LEU A 228 10.60 18.15 -20.15
CA LEU A 228 10.13 19.51 -19.86
C LEU A 228 11.23 20.41 -19.24
N GLY A 229 12.48 19.93 -19.24
CA GLY A 229 13.64 20.70 -18.79
C GLY A 229 13.99 20.57 -17.30
N ALA A 230 13.41 19.61 -16.57
CA ALA A 230 13.89 19.29 -15.22
C ALA A 230 15.21 18.52 -15.27
N ASP A 231 16.15 18.85 -14.41
CA ASP A 231 17.43 18.17 -14.27
C ASP A 231 17.45 17.25 -13.05
N PHE A 232 18.06 16.07 -13.20
CA PHE A 232 18.16 15.04 -12.15
C PHE A 232 19.61 14.64 -11.92
N THR A 233 20.15 15.05 -10.80
CA THR A 233 21.50 14.63 -10.36
C THR A 233 21.35 13.47 -9.37
N LEU A 234 21.73 12.28 -9.82
CA LEU A 234 21.78 11.08 -8.99
C LEU A 234 23.12 11.00 -8.27
N GLU A 235 23.22 10.13 -7.24
CA GLU A 235 24.40 9.96 -6.40
C GLU A 235 24.86 11.27 -5.71
N ALA A 236 23.94 12.24 -5.62
CA ALA A 236 24.13 13.55 -4.98
C ALA A 236 23.54 13.52 -3.56
N SER A 237 24.40 13.39 -2.56
CA SER A 237 24.00 13.40 -1.15
C SER A 237 24.04 14.80 -0.59
N VAL A 238 22.88 15.35 -0.25
CA VAL A 238 22.77 16.65 0.45
C VAL A 238 23.20 16.47 1.90
N THR A 239 24.23 17.19 2.32
CA THR A 239 24.82 17.10 3.66
C THR A 239 24.43 18.24 4.57
N GLY A 240 23.94 19.34 4.03
CA GLY A 240 23.51 20.51 4.81
C GLY A 240 22.63 21.44 3.99
N ILE A 241 21.83 22.22 4.68
CA ILE A 241 21.04 23.32 4.13
C ILE A 241 21.34 24.53 5.01
N GLU A 242 21.83 25.60 4.42
CA GLU A 242 22.06 26.86 5.10
C GLU A 242 21.02 27.88 4.60
N HIS A 243 20.42 28.61 5.53
CA HIS A 243 19.49 29.68 5.23
C HIS A 243 20.16 31.00 5.63
N GLU A 244 20.57 31.78 4.63
CA GLU A 244 20.99 33.13 4.85
C GLU A 244 19.72 33.98 5.05
N GLY A 245 19.45 34.33 6.31
CA GLY A 245 18.25 35.03 6.70
C GLY A 245 18.14 36.39 6.02
N GLY A 246 17.04 36.62 5.31
CA GLY A 246 16.54 37.91 4.90
C GLY A 246 15.48 38.40 5.88
#